data_2b1e943eaa17e3e81e351c0ae1f09f59
#
_entry.id   2b1e943eaa17e3e81e351c0ae1f09f59
#
_cell.length_a   1.000
_cell.length_b   1.000
_cell.length_c   1.000
_cell.angle_alpha   90.00
_cell.angle_beta   90.00
_cell.angle_gamma   90.00
#
_symmetry.space_group_name_H-M   'P 1'
#
loop_
_entity.id
_entity.type
_entity.pdbx_description
1 polymer ?
#
loop_
_entity_poly.entity_id
_entity_poly.type
_entity_poly.pdbx_seq_one_letter_code
_entity_poly.pdbx_strand_id
1 'polypeptide(L)'
;MLTINQLIISCFFNGGNAIFLIYYIYDICVRPTDLEHITRWSYYLNSIFTTINLFCDIMEYISQESKENMENSMNYKLIIDDQNLEPKQNFEKLNDWNRNQFGVICNTLSYFVSIGFWSLFFLGNSLMKVTPSIKSVFNCIYHHCIIQIVGIVDIFNIKRKVHVFSWLYFGIIYSILIIYSIIIYIEKYIFGRNAYIFMKGTSKMFLILCLIISSILLYISYLIHIYLIELKNKKKDEEKTNLIDIE
;
A
#
# COMPACT_ATOMS: atom_id res chain seq x y z
N MET A 1 7.23 18.14 -10.61
CA MET A 1 8.63 17.74 -10.69
C MET A 1 8.99 16.97 -9.43
N LEU A 2 9.67 15.84 -9.58
CA LEU A 2 10.21 15.04 -8.49
C LEU A 2 11.58 15.62 -8.10
N THR A 3 11.76 15.98 -6.85
CA THR A 3 13.07 16.48 -6.37
C THR A 3 14.00 15.30 -6.05
N ILE A 4 15.33 15.55 -6.06
CA ILE A 4 16.31 14.52 -5.69
C ILE A 4 16.08 13.99 -4.26
N ASN A 5 15.66 14.84 -3.33
CA ASN A 5 15.33 14.41 -1.97
C ASN A 5 14.12 13.46 -1.93
N GLN A 6 13.10 13.72 -2.75
CA GLN A 6 11.94 12.84 -2.87
C GLN A 6 12.32 11.50 -3.48
N LEU A 7 13.22 11.49 -4.48
CA LEU A 7 13.75 10.25 -5.04
C LEU A 7 14.56 9.46 -4.00
N ILE A 8 15.43 10.10 -3.23
CA ILE A 8 16.20 9.43 -2.15
C ILE A 8 15.26 8.80 -1.13
N ILE A 9 14.21 9.51 -0.70
CA ILE A 9 13.20 9.00 0.23
C ILE A 9 12.48 7.79 -0.39
N SER A 10 12.07 7.90 -1.66
CA SER A 10 11.43 6.79 -2.39
C SER A 10 12.35 5.57 -2.50
N CYS A 11 13.62 5.76 -2.88
CA CYS A 11 14.61 4.68 -2.95
C CYS A 11 14.81 3.99 -1.59
N PHE A 12 14.83 4.72 -0.50
CA PHE A 12 15.00 4.15 0.83
C PHE A 12 13.77 3.33 1.25
N PHE A 13 12.57 3.91 1.18
CA PHE A 13 11.36 3.25 1.67
C PHE A 13 10.80 2.23 0.67
N ASN A 14 10.61 2.61 -0.59
CA ASN A 14 10.05 1.72 -1.61
C ASN A 14 11.08 0.67 -2.03
N GLY A 15 12.37 1.03 -2.12
CA GLY A 15 13.44 0.09 -2.42
C GLY A 15 13.61 -0.97 -1.34
N GLY A 16 13.54 -0.59 -0.06
CA GLY A 16 13.50 -1.53 1.05
C GLY A 16 12.39 -2.56 0.91
N ASN A 17 11.17 -2.12 0.61
CA ASN A 17 10.04 -3.02 0.39
C ASN A 17 10.20 -3.89 -0.88
N ALA A 18 10.80 -3.38 -1.94
CA ALA A 18 11.06 -4.15 -3.16
C ALA A 18 12.02 -5.33 -2.91
N ILE A 19 13.03 -5.16 -2.05
CA ILE A 19 13.92 -6.26 -1.63
C ILE A 19 13.12 -7.35 -0.94
N PHE A 20 12.16 -6.98 -0.09
CA PHE A 20 11.30 -7.95 0.57
C PHE A 20 10.34 -8.67 -0.39
N LEU A 21 9.97 -8.08 -1.53
CA LEU A 21 9.18 -8.78 -2.55
C LEU A 21 9.88 -10.05 -3.04
N ILE A 22 11.20 -10.00 -3.25
CA ILE A 22 12.01 -11.16 -3.64
C ILE A 22 11.95 -12.24 -2.56
N TYR A 23 12.11 -11.84 -1.30
CA TYR A 23 11.99 -12.77 -0.17
C TYR A 23 10.59 -13.42 -0.10
N TYR A 24 9.52 -12.66 -0.38
CA TYR A 24 8.16 -13.21 -0.36
C TYR A 24 7.85 -14.14 -1.52
N ILE A 25 8.34 -13.85 -2.71
CA ILE A 25 8.23 -14.79 -3.85
C ILE A 25 8.88 -16.13 -3.47
N TYR A 26 10.06 -16.06 -2.86
CA TYR A 26 10.72 -17.26 -2.34
C TYR A 26 9.87 -17.96 -1.26
N ASP A 27 9.33 -17.23 -0.30
CA ASP A 27 8.53 -17.78 0.80
C ASP A 27 7.24 -18.46 0.30
N ILE A 28 6.55 -17.88 -0.69
CA ILE A 28 5.40 -18.51 -1.36
C ILE A 28 5.80 -19.84 -2.03
N CYS A 29 6.91 -19.86 -2.73
CA CYS A 29 7.38 -21.07 -3.42
C CYS A 29 7.72 -22.21 -2.45
N VAL A 30 8.26 -21.86 -1.27
CA VAL A 30 8.71 -22.85 -0.27
C VAL A 30 7.59 -23.21 0.71
N ARG A 31 6.66 -22.31 1.00
CA ARG A 31 5.58 -22.47 1.99
C ARG A 31 4.24 -22.00 1.46
N PRO A 32 3.65 -22.66 0.46
CA PRO A 32 2.38 -22.22 -0.13
C PRO A 32 1.20 -22.25 0.86
N THR A 33 1.28 -23.03 1.96
CA THR A 33 0.24 -23.11 3.01
C THR A 33 0.06 -21.83 3.82
N ASP A 34 0.98 -20.90 3.73
CA ASP A 34 0.94 -19.66 4.52
C ASP A 34 0.09 -18.54 3.86
N LEU A 35 -0.54 -18.82 2.71
CA LEU A 35 -1.48 -17.89 2.06
C LEU A 35 -2.80 -17.70 2.83
N GLU A 36 -2.99 -18.42 3.93
CA GLU A 36 -4.19 -18.36 4.78
C GLU A 36 -4.32 -17.03 5.54
N HIS A 37 -3.27 -16.19 5.58
CA HIS A 37 -3.30 -14.97 6.37
C HIS A 37 -3.47 -13.71 5.51
N ILE A 38 -4.53 -12.91 5.79
CA ILE A 38 -4.79 -11.64 5.10
C ILE A 38 -3.61 -10.66 5.22
N THR A 39 -2.83 -10.77 6.30
CA THR A 39 -1.59 -10.01 6.50
C THR A 39 -0.63 -10.23 5.34
N ARG A 40 -0.49 -11.46 4.86
CA ARG A 40 0.39 -11.78 3.73
C ARG A 40 -0.14 -11.21 2.41
N TRP A 41 -1.45 -11.26 2.20
CA TRP A 41 -2.06 -10.66 1.00
C TRP A 41 -1.84 -9.15 0.94
N SER A 42 -2.11 -8.46 2.05
CA SER A 42 -1.83 -7.04 2.17
C SER A 42 -0.36 -6.73 1.89
N TYR A 43 0.50 -7.57 2.38
CA TYR A 43 1.92 -7.44 2.26
C TYR A 43 2.43 -7.60 0.82
N TYR A 44 1.99 -8.64 0.11
CA TYR A 44 2.33 -8.85 -1.30
C TYR A 44 1.86 -7.68 -2.17
N LEU A 45 0.62 -7.25 -1.97
CA LEU A 45 0.06 -6.12 -2.71
C LEU A 45 0.85 -4.85 -2.47
N ASN A 46 1.24 -4.58 -1.21
CA ASN A 46 2.07 -3.42 -0.89
C ASN A 46 3.48 -3.50 -1.47
N SER A 47 4.10 -4.67 -1.44
CA SER A 47 5.43 -4.85 -2.02
C SER A 47 5.42 -4.67 -3.54
N ILE A 48 4.37 -5.14 -4.23
CA ILE A 48 4.17 -4.89 -5.66
C ILE A 48 3.94 -3.38 -5.89
N PHE A 49 3.06 -2.76 -5.13
CA PHE A 49 2.76 -1.34 -5.23
C PHE A 49 4.01 -0.46 -5.06
N THR A 50 4.79 -0.70 -4.00
CA THR A 50 6.00 0.08 -3.73
C THR A 50 7.10 -0.17 -4.75
N THR A 51 7.19 -1.37 -5.32
CA THR A 51 8.13 -1.69 -6.42
C THR A 51 7.78 -0.91 -7.69
N ILE A 52 6.49 -0.86 -8.04
CA ILE A 52 6.03 -0.07 -9.18
C ILE A 52 6.24 1.42 -8.92
N ASN A 53 5.99 1.91 -7.70
CA ASN A 53 6.25 3.30 -7.32
C ASN A 53 7.72 3.66 -7.52
N LEU A 54 8.64 2.83 -7.00
CA LEU A 54 10.08 3.06 -7.16
C LEU A 54 10.47 3.16 -8.64
N PHE A 55 9.99 2.23 -9.46
CA PHE A 55 10.23 2.27 -10.89
C PHE A 55 9.70 3.55 -11.52
N CYS A 56 8.47 3.95 -11.19
CA CYS A 56 7.87 5.18 -11.69
C CYS A 56 8.64 6.44 -11.26
N ASP A 57 9.12 6.49 -10.02
CA ASP A 57 9.89 7.62 -9.50
C ASP A 57 11.24 7.77 -10.21
N ILE A 58 11.94 6.65 -10.42
CA ILE A 58 13.22 6.64 -11.16
C ILE A 58 13.01 7.12 -12.61
N MET A 59 11.99 6.59 -13.29
CA MET A 59 11.70 6.97 -14.68
C MET A 59 11.26 8.43 -14.81
N GLU A 60 10.48 8.94 -13.85
CA GLU A 60 10.10 10.35 -13.81
C GLU A 60 11.34 11.24 -13.65
N TYR A 61 12.25 10.89 -12.74
CA TYR A 61 13.48 11.63 -12.52
C TYR A 61 14.38 11.65 -13.77
N ILE A 62 14.64 10.50 -14.38
CA ILE A 62 15.45 10.42 -15.60
C ILE A 62 14.84 11.25 -16.75
N SER A 63 13.50 11.19 -16.90
CA SER A 63 12.80 11.97 -17.92
C SER A 63 12.92 13.49 -17.71
N GLN A 64 12.96 13.94 -16.45
CA GLN A 64 13.13 15.35 -16.11
C GLN A 64 14.55 15.83 -16.40
N GLU A 65 15.56 15.07 -15.98
CA GLU A 65 16.97 15.39 -16.24
C GLU A 65 17.26 15.45 -17.74
N SER A 66 16.68 14.53 -18.52
CA SER A 66 16.83 14.55 -19.98
C SER A 66 16.23 15.81 -20.62
N LYS A 67 15.09 16.32 -20.09
CA LYS A 67 14.48 17.55 -20.60
C LYS A 67 15.32 18.79 -20.27
N GLU A 68 15.81 18.89 -19.04
CA GLU A 68 16.67 20.01 -18.62
C GLU A 68 17.95 20.06 -19.47
N ASN A 69 18.55 18.90 -19.74
CA ASN A 69 19.75 18.80 -20.59
C ASN A 69 19.45 19.16 -22.04
N MET A 70 18.25 18.84 -22.59
CA MET A 70 17.83 19.25 -23.93
C MET A 70 17.54 20.75 -24.03
N GLU A 71 16.89 21.34 -23.03
CA GLU A 71 16.61 22.77 -22.99
C GLU A 71 17.89 23.61 -22.90
N ASN A 72 18.90 23.11 -22.21
CA ASN A 72 20.20 23.73 -22.11
C ASN A 72 21.07 23.59 -23.38
N SER A 73 20.81 22.61 -24.24
CA SER A 73 21.46 22.42 -25.52
C SER A 73 20.63 23.04 -26.66
N MET A 74 20.82 24.33 -26.93
CA MET A 74 20.04 25.12 -27.93
C MET A 74 20.02 24.58 -29.37
N ASN A 75 20.74 23.53 -29.70
CA ASN A 75 20.91 23.05 -31.09
C ASN A 75 20.03 21.87 -31.50
N TYR A 76 19.18 21.32 -30.67
CA TYR A 76 18.42 20.08 -31.01
C TYR A 76 16.89 20.23 -31.09
N LYS A 77 16.38 21.45 -31.18
CA LYS A 77 14.93 21.73 -31.03
C LYS A 77 14.02 21.28 -32.16
N LEU A 78 14.54 20.72 -33.26
CA LEU A 78 13.76 20.57 -34.52
C LEU A 78 13.47 19.12 -34.98
N ILE A 79 13.94 18.06 -34.36
CA ILE A 79 13.87 16.72 -34.97
C ILE A 79 13.16 15.63 -34.16
N ILE A 80 12.72 15.88 -32.90
CA ILE A 80 12.25 14.78 -32.00
C ILE A 80 10.74 14.80 -31.70
N ASP A 81 9.94 15.58 -32.45
CA ASP A 81 8.57 15.87 -31.98
C ASP A 81 7.53 14.73 -32.10
N ASP A 82 7.70 13.71 -32.93
CA ASP A 82 6.58 12.80 -33.24
C ASP A 82 6.77 11.30 -32.90
N GLN A 83 7.98 10.80 -32.72
CA GLN A 83 8.17 9.35 -32.59
C GLN A 83 8.20 8.79 -31.15
N ASN A 84 8.27 9.64 -30.13
CA ASN A 84 8.40 9.20 -28.72
C ASN A 84 7.16 9.47 -27.84
N LEU A 85 6.03 9.84 -28.42
CA LEU A 85 4.82 10.24 -27.66
C LEU A 85 4.09 9.04 -27.03
N GLU A 86 4.00 7.90 -27.70
CA GLU A 86 3.25 6.74 -27.21
C GLU A 86 3.84 6.09 -25.93
N PRO A 87 5.15 5.81 -25.85
CA PRO A 87 5.72 5.20 -24.64
C PRO A 87 5.57 6.09 -23.40
N LYS A 88 5.70 7.41 -23.60
CA LYS A 88 5.56 8.39 -22.51
C LYS A 88 4.13 8.45 -21.99
N GLN A 89 3.15 8.46 -22.88
CA GLN A 89 1.73 8.49 -22.49
C GLN A 89 1.32 7.22 -21.72
N ASN A 90 1.82 6.05 -22.11
CA ASN A 90 1.56 4.80 -21.42
C ASN A 90 2.20 4.78 -20.03
N PHE A 91 3.40 5.32 -19.89
CA PHE A 91 4.07 5.47 -18.61
C PHE A 91 3.32 6.41 -17.66
N GLU A 92 2.89 7.57 -18.14
CA GLU A 92 2.10 8.53 -17.34
C GLU A 92 0.78 7.91 -16.86
N LYS A 93 0.11 7.13 -17.71
CA LYS A 93 -1.11 6.39 -17.34
C LYS A 93 -0.83 5.33 -16.26
N LEU A 94 0.26 4.56 -16.41
CA LEU A 94 0.65 3.56 -15.42
C LEU A 94 0.96 4.21 -14.07
N ASN A 95 1.70 5.31 -14.09
CA ASN A 95 2.05 6.04 -12.88
C ASN A 95 0.81 6.62 -12.18
N ASP A 96 -0.09 7.23 -12.96
CA ASP A 96 -1.37 7.76 -12.43
C ASP A 96 -2.24 6.63 -11.84
N TRP A 97 -2.37 5.51 -12.54
CA TRP A 97 -3.10 4.34 -12.06
C TRP A 97 -2.50 3.77 -10.77
N ASN A 98 -1.19 3.55 -10.76
CA ASN A 98 -0.51 2.97 -9.60
C ASN A 98 -0.65 3.86 -8.36
N ARG A 99 -0.37 5.14 -8.50
CA ARG A 99 -0.40 6.09 -7.37
C ARG A 99 -1.81 6.39 -6.87
N ASN A 100 -2.77 6.53 -7.76
CA ASN A 100 -4.10 7.05 -7.42
C ASN A 100 -5.17 5.96 -7.29
N GLN A 101 -4.97 4.77 -7.85
CA GLN A 101 -5.96 3.68 -7.78
C GLN A 101 -5.41 2.49 -6.98
N PHE A 102 -4.33 1.88 -7.45
CA PHE A 102 -3.77 0.72 -6.79
C PHE A 102 -3.24 1.05 -5.39
N GLY A 103 -2.63 2.23 -5.20
CA GLY A 103 -2.18 2.72 -3.90
C GLY A 103 -3.29 2.89 -2.88
N VAL A 104 -4.51 3.27 -3.29
CA VAL A 104 -5.68 3.35 -2.39
C VAL A 104 -6.00 1.97 -1.84
N ILE A 105 -6.01 0.95 -2.70
CA ILE A 105 -6.31 -0.44 -2.30
C ILE A 105 -5.24 -0.95 -1.34
N CYS A 106 -3.97 -0.82 -1.71
CA CYS A 106 -2.84 -1.34 -0.94
C CYS A 106 -2.74 -0.69 0.44
N ASN A 107 -2.78 0.64 0.50
CA ASN A 107 -2.67 1.37 1.77
C ASN A 107 -3.88 1.11 2.68
N THR A 108 -5.11 1.05 2.14
CA THR A 108 -6.29 0.72 2.94
C THR A 108 -6.19 -0.66 3.56
N LEU A 109 -5.77 -1.68 2.79
CA LEU A 109 -5.56 -3.03 3.31
C LEU A 109 -4.46 -3.07 4.37
N SER A 110 -3.40 -2.28 4.22
CA SER A 110 -2.34 -2.18 5.23
C SER A 110 -2.86 -1.61 6.54
N TYR A 111 -3.62 -0.51 6.50
CA TYR A 111 -4.22 0.06 7.71
C TYR A 111 -5.19 -0.92 8.35
N PHE A 112 -6.04 -1.56 7.57
CA PHE A 112 -6.96 -2.59 8.06
C PHE A 112 -6.24 -3.71 8.81
N VAL A 113 -5.20 -4.29 8.20
CA VAL A 113 -4.43 -5.37 8.80
C VAL A 113 -3.71 -4.91 10.06
N SER A 114 -3.16 -3.70 10.06
CA SER A 114 -2.46 -3.15 11.22
C SER A 114 -3.42 -2.89 12.39
N ILE A 115 -4.52 -2.19 12.14
CA ILE A 115 -5.53 -1.90 13.17
C ILE A 115 -6.08 -3.21 13.74
N GLY A 116 -6.42 -4.17 12.88
CA GLY A 116 -6.92 -5.48 13.29
C GLY A 116 -5.90 -6.23 14.16
N PHE A 117 -4.62 -6.26 13.75
CA PHE A 117 -3.56 -6.92 14.50
C PHE A 117 -3.38 -6.28 15.88
N TRP A 118 -3.20 -4.97 15.97
CA TRP A 118 -2.96 -4.29 17.23
C TRP A 118 -4.17 -4.35 18.15
N SER A 119 -5.39 -4.29 17.61
CA SER A 119 -6.61 -4.49 18.38
C SER A 119 -6.64 -5.88 19.04
N LEU A 120 -6.32 -6.94 18.30
CA LEU A 120 -6.24 -8.30 18.85
C LEU A 120 -5.07 -8.47 19.82
N PHE A 121 -3.93 -7.84 19.55
CA PHE A 121 -2.77 -7.88 20.43
C PHE A 121 -3.04 -7.24 21.80
N PHE A 122 -3.71 -6.09 21.82
CA PHE A 122 -4.07 -5.42 23.08
C PHE A 122 -5.24 -6.08 23.81
N LEU A 123 -6.17 -6.72 23.09
CA LEU A 123 -7.29 -7.44 23.71
C LEU A 123 -6.89 -8.77 24.37
N GLY A 124 -5.75 -9.32 24.01
CA GLY A 124 -5.24 -10.51 24.70
C GLY A 124 -4.09 -11.23 23.99
N ASN A 125 -2.93 -11.24 24.61
CA ASN A 125 -1.76 -12.03 24.17
C ASN A 125 -2.06 -13.54 24.04
N SER A 126 -3.11 -14.04 24.74
CA SER A 126 -3.54 -15.44 24.65
C SER A 126 -4.19 -15.79 23.32
N LEU A 127 -4.72 -14.79 22.59
CA LEU A 127 -5.34 -14.98 21.27
C LEU A 127 -4.29 -15.11 20.15
N MET A 128 -3.12 -14.55 20.39
CA MET A 128 -1.98 -14.64 19.47
C MET A 128 -0.83 -15.31 20.20
N LYS A 129 -0.61 -16.60 20.01
CA LYS A 129 0.60 -17.28 20.51
C LYS A 129 1.84 -16.76 19.77
N VAL A 130 2.22 -15.52 20.03
CA VAL A 130 3.51 -14.99 19.62
C VAL A 130 4.53 -15.55 20.60
N THR A 131 5.26 -16.55 20.18
CA THR A 131 6.44 -17.00 20.95
C THR A 131 7.42 -15.81 21.01
N PRO A 132 7.82 -15.37 22.22
CA PRO A 132 8.64 -14.18 22.39
C PRO A 132 10.10 -14.45 21.95
N SER A 133 10.33 -14.57 20.65
CA SER A 133 11.67 -14.54 20.08
C SER A 133 11.90 -13.16 19.44
N ILE A 134 13.12 -12.66 19.50
CA ILE A 134 13.49 -11.38 18.85
C ILE A 134 13.07 -11.37 17.39
N LYS A 135 13.21 -12.50 16.68
CA LYS A 135 12.81 -12.66 15.28
C LYS A 135 11.30 -12.53 15.10
N SER A 136 10.47 -13.09 16.01
CA SER A 136 9.01 -12.99 15.91
C SER A 136 8.51 -11.59 16.22
N VAL A 137 9.12 -10.90 17.19
CA VAL A 137 8.80 -9.50 17.51
C VAL A 137 9.17 -8.58 16.35
N PHE A 138 10.37 -8.75 15.78
CA PHE A 138 10.80 -7.98 14.60
C PHE A 138 9.87 -8.17 13.42
N ASN A 139 9.49 -9.42 13.11
CA ASN A 139 8.54 -9.71 12.06
C ASN A 139 7.16 -9.04 12.32
N CYS A 140 6.66 -9.09 13.55
CA CYS A 140 5.41 -8.42 13.90
C CYS A 140 5.48 -6.90 13.69
N ILE A 141 6.54 -6.24 14.17
CA ILE A 141 6.74 -4.81 13.98
C ILE A 141 6.84 -4.49 12.49
N TYR A 142 7.63 -5.26 11.75
CA TYR A 142 7.80 -5.04 10.32
C TYR A 142 6.46 -5.16 9.58
N HIS A 143 5.73 -6.25 9.77
CA HIS A 143 4.48 -6.51 9.07
C HIS A 143 3.32 -5.60 9.47
N HIS A 144 3.32 -5.08 10.69
CA HIS A 144 2.17 -4.35 11.25
C HIS A 144 2.47 -2.89 11.62
N CYS A 145 3.69 -2.39 11.40
CA CYS A 145 4.06 -0.99 11.62
C CYS A 145 4.80 -0.39 10.43
N ILE A 146 5.88 -1.03 9.97
CA ILE A 146 6.78 -0.41 8.98
C ILE A 146 6.06 -0.19 7.64
N ILE A 147 5.24 -1.14 7.21
CA ILE A 147 4.47 -1.00 5.96
C ILE A 147 3.53 0.21 5.99
N GLN A 148 2.87 0.46 7.14
CA GLN A 148 2.00 1.64 7.27
C GLN A 148 2.80 2.92 7.24
N ILE A 149 3.97 2.95 7.88
CA ILE A 149 4.87 4.09 7.83
C ILE A 149 5.29 4.37 6.39
N VAL A 150 5.67 3.34 5.64
CA VAL A 150 6.00 3.47 4.20
C VAL A 150 4.81 4.04 3.43
N GLY A 151 3.60 3.53 3.62
CA GLY A 151 2.39 4.05 2.97
C GLY A 151 2.09 5.50 3.32
N ILE A 152 2.27 5.90 4.58
CA ILE A 152 2.10 7.29 5.03
C ILE A 152 3.18 8.18 4.39
N VAL A 153 4.44 7.78 4.45
CA VAL A 153 5.54 8.54 3.85
C VAL A 153 5.32 8.72 2.36
N ASP A 154 4.88 7.67 1.66
CA ASP A 154 4.55 7.72 0.23
C ASP A 154 3.43 8.75 -0.05
N ILE A 155 2.36 8.77 0.75
CA ILE A 155 1.28 9.76 0.62
C ILE A 155 1.83 11.18 0.75
N PHE A 156 2.70 11.45 1.71
CA PHE A 156 3.22 12.79 1.96
C PHE A 156 4.36 13.19 1.01
N ASN A 157 5.14 12.25 0.51
CA ASN A 157 6.27 12.50 -0.37
C ASN A 157 5.86 12.76 -1.82
N ILE A 158 4.84 12.08 -2.33
CA ILE A 158 4.46 12.10 -3.74
C ILE A 158 3.21 12.96 -3.97
N LYS A 159 3.16 13.68 -5.09
CA LYS A 159 1.95 14.39 -5.51
C LYS A 159 0.88 13.37 -5.89
N ARG A 160 -0.20 13.33 -5.13
CA ARG A 160 -1.38 12.54 -5.42
C ARG A 160 -2.56 13.44 -5.75
N LYS A 161 -3.44 13.00 -6.63
CA LYS A 161 -4.73 13.65 -6.86
C LYS A 161 -5.60 13.52 -5.60
N VAL A 162 -6.47 14.50 -5.37
CA VAL A 162 -7.47 14.41 -4.30
C VAL A 162 -8.35 13.20 -4.60
N HIS A 163 -8.37 12.23 -3.68
CA HIS A 163 -9.34 11.14 -3.73
C HIS A 163 -10.57 11.52 -2.94
N VAL A 164 -11.68 11.70 -3.65
CA VAL A 164 -13.00 11.71 -3.03
C VAL A 164 -13.40 10.27 -2.74
N PHE A 165 -14.15 10.04 -1.66
CA PHE A 165 -14.72 8.73 -1.35
C PHE A 165 -15.38 8.12 -2.61
N SER A 166 -15.00 6.91 -2.94
CA SER A 166 -15.52 6.19 -4.11
C SER A 166 -16.05 4.82 -3.71
N TRP A 167 -17.32 4.58 -3.92
CA TRP A 167 -17.94 3.28 -3.71
C TRP A 167 -17.31 2.16 -4.56
N LEU A 168 -16.78 2.52 -5.73
CA LEU A 168 -16.08 1.56 -6.59
C LEU A 168 -14.83 1.01 -5.91
N TYR A 169 -13.96 1.89 -5.41
CA TYR A 169 -12.73 1.44 -4.72
C TYR A 169 -13.04 0.71 -3.43
N PHE A 170 -14.00 1.23 -2.66
CA PHE A 170 -14.46 0.52 -1.46
C PHE A 170 -15.02 -0.86 -1.80
N GLY A 171 -15.81 -0.98 -2.87
CA GLY A 171 -16.35 -2.26 -3.35
C GLY A 171 -15.25 -3.26 -3.74
N ILE A 172 -14.19 -2.81 -4.43
CA ILE A 172 -13.04 -3.66 -4.78
C ILE A 172 -12.34 -4.17 -3.51
N ILE A 173 -12.04 -3.27 -2.57
CA ILE A 173 -11.38 -3.63 -1.31
C ILE A 173 -12.26 -4.60 -0.49
N TYR A 174 -13.55 -4.32 -0.43
CA TYR A 174 -14.52 -5.16 0.25
C TYR A 174 -14.64 -6.56 -0.38
N SER A 175 -14.55 -6.66 -1.71
CA SER A 175 -14.52 -7.93 -2.42
C SER A 175 -13.33 -8.79 -2.01
N ILE A 176 -12.16 -8.19 -1.78
CA ILE A 176 -10.97 -8.89 -1.27
C ILE A 176 -11.27 -9.48 0.11
N LEU A 177 -11.92 -8.73 1.01
CA LEU A 177 -12.32 -9.21 2.33
C LEU A 177 -13.31 -10.37 2.24
N ILE A 178 -14.28 -10.31 1.33
CA ILE A 178 -15.27 -11.38 1.12
C ILE A 178 -14.58 -12.65 0.60
N ILE A 179 -13.74 -12.54 -0.42
CA ILE A 179 -12.98 -13.67 -0.97
C ILE A 179 -12.13 -14.32 0.13
N TYR A 180 -11.42 -13.50 0.91
CA TYR A 180 -10.64 -13.97 2.04
C TYR A 180 -11.51 -14.71 3.08
N SER A 181 -12.67 -14.18 3.41
CA SER A 181 -13.60 -14.80 4.37
C SER A 181 -14.14 -16.15 3.87
N ILE A 182 -14.38 -16.28 2.56
CA ILE A 182 -14.76 -17.54 1.92
C ILE A 182 -13.61 -18.56 2.03
N ILE A 183 -12.36 -18.14 1.78
CA ILE A 183 -11.19 -19.02 1.92
C ILE A 183 -11.09 -19.54 3.36
N ILE A 184 -11.19 -18.66 4.36
CA ILE A 184 -11.18 -19.07 5.78
C ILE A 184 -12.30 -20.04 6.11
N TYR A 185 -13.49 -19.79 5.58
CA TYR A 185 -14.63 -20.69 5.78
C TYR A 185 -14.35 -22.09 5.19
N ILE A 186 -13.82 -22.15 3.97
CA ILE A 186 -13.45 -23.41 3.29
C ILE A 186 -12.36 -24.13 4.10
N GLU A 187 -11.29 -23.44 4.46
CA GLU A 187 -10.19 -24.01 5.26
C GLU A 187 -10.71 -24.63 6.56
N LYS A 188 -11.56 -23.90 7.28
CA LYS A 188 -12.09 -24.36 8.56
C LYS A 188 -13.06 -25.53 8.44
N TYR A 189 -14.08 -25.45 7.56
CA TYR A 189 -15.20 -26.38 7.56
C TYR A 189 -15.04 -27.51 6.56
N ILE A 190 -14.20 -27.37 5.52
CA ILE A 190 -13.94 -28.42 4.53
C ILE A 190 -12.63 -29.13 4.85
N PHE A 191 -11.57 -28.39 5.16
CA PHE A 191 -10.25 -28.98 5.41
C PHE A 191 -9.92 -29.16 6.88
N GLY A 192 -10.75 -28.68 7.81
CA GLY A 192 -10.52 -28.78 9.26
C GLY A 192 -9.37 -27.95 9.79
N ARG A 193 -8.86 -27.03 8.98
CA ARG A 193 -7.74 -26.14 9.33
C ARG A 193 -8.25 -24.84 9.92
N ASN A 194 -7.53 -24.27 10.89
CA ASN A 194 -7.89 -22.98 11.45
C ASN A 194 -6.79 -21.97 11.11
N ALA A 195 -7.09 -21.00 10.24
CA ALA A 195 -6.18 -19.92 9.88
C ALA A 195 -5.69 -19.14 11.11
N TYR A 196 -6.55 -19.01 12.11
CA TYR A 196 -6.21 -18.36 13.39
C TYR A 196 -6.55 -19.23 14.58
N ILE A 197 -5.72 -19.17 15.62
CA ILE A 197 -5.88 -19.98 16.84
C ILE A 197 -7.22 -19.71 17.52
N PHE A 198 -7.65 -18.44 17.55
CA PHE A 198 -8.94 -18.06 18.16
C PHE A 198 -10.16 -18.62 17.43
N MET A 199 -9.99 -19.12 16.21
CA MET A 199 -11.07 -19.75 15.46
C MET A 199 -11.30 -21.21 15.83
N LYS A 200 -10.41 -21.81 16.61
CA LYS A 200 -10.55 -23.20 17.08
C LYS A 200 -11.77 -23.33 17.98
N GLY A 201 -12.68 -24.23 17.62
CA GLY A 201 -13.91 -24.48 18.42
C GLY A 201 -15.01 -23.40 18.30
N THR A 202 -14.82 -22.38 17.47
CA THR A 202 -15.82 -21.32 17.33
C THR A 202 -16.97 -21.71 16.38
N SER A 203 -18.16 -21.17 16.64
CA SER A 203 -19.37 -21.39 15.85
C SER A 203 -19.36 -20.61 14.54
N LYS A 204 -20.26 -20.98 13.61
CA LYS A 204 -20.49 -20.22 12.36
C LYS A 204 -20.92 -18.78 12.64
N MET A 205 -21.73 -18.56 13.70
CA MET A 205 -22.18 -17.22 14.12
C MET A 205 -20.99 -16.33 14.51
N PHE A 206 -19.97 -16.89 15.17
CA PHE A 206 -18.75 -16.16 15.49
C PHE A 206 -18.01 -15.69 14.24
N LEU A 207 -17.95 -16.50 13.18
CA LEU A 207 -17.32 -16.08 11.91
C LEU A 207 -18.09 -14.94 11.24
N ILE A 208 -19.44 -14.97 11.32
CA ILE A 208 -20.26 -13.86 10.82
C ILE A 208 -19.98 -12.58 11.60
N LEU A 209 -19.88 -12.67 12.92
CA LEU A 209 -19.53 -11.53 13.77
C LEU A 209 -18.14 -10.98 13.41
N CYS A 210 -17.15 -11.86 13.22
CA CYS A 210 -15.82 -11.46 12.76
C CYS A 210 -15.87 -10.73 11.41
N LEU A 211 -16.69 -11.20 10.47
CA LEU A 211 -16.85 -10.55 9.18
C LEU A 211 -17.48 -9.15 9.32
N ILE A 212 -18.49 -9.00 10.15
CA ILE A 212 -19.12 -7.68 10.43
C ILE A 212 -18.09 -6.72 11.01
N ILE A 213 -17.36 -7.13 12.06
CA ILE A 213 -16.32 -6.31 12.69
C ILE A 213 -15.23 -5.94 11.68
N SER A 214 -14.78 -6.91 10.88
CA SER A 214 -13.78 -6.67 9.83
C SER A 214 -14.26 -5.70 8.77
N SER A 215 -15.56 -5.74 8.42
CA SER A 215 -16.15 -4.80 7.45
C SER A 215 -16.14 -3.35 7.99
N ILE A 216 -16.45 -3.18 9.26
CA ILE A 216 -16.40 -1.86 9.94
C ILE A 216 -14.94 -1.35 9.99
N LEU A 217 -13.99 -2.20 10.38
CA LEU A 217 -12.57 -1.83 10.44
C LEU A 217 -12.03 -1.48 9.05
N LEU A 218 -12.45 -2.20 8.02
CA LEU A 218 -12.05 -1.91 6.64
C LEU A 218 -12.57 -0.55 6.18
N TYR A 219 -13.83 -0.24 6.50
CA TYR A 219 -14.42 1.06 6.21
C TYR A 219 -13.67 2.21 6.90
N ILE A 220 -13.37 2.06 8.19
CA ILE A 220 -12.58 3.02 8.95
C ILE A 220 -11.19 3.20 8.31
N SER A 221 -10.53 2.11 7.92
CA SER A 221 -9.20 2.15 7.28
C SER A 221 -9.24 2.91 5.96
N TYR A 222 -10.31 2.75 5.18
CA TYR A 222 -10.51 3.50 3.94
C TYR A 222 -10.72 5.00 4.20
N LEU A 223 -11.50 5.37 5.22
CA LEU A 223 -11.68 6.77 5.61
C LEU A 223 -10.36 7.40 6.10
N ILE A 224 -9.55 6.66 6.87
CA ILE A 224 -8.22 7.12 7.29
C ILE A 224 -7.35 7.45 6.07
N HIS A 225 -7.34 6.57 5.07
CA HIS A 225 -6.57 6.80 3.84
C HIS A 225 -6.99 8.09 3.13
N ILE A 226 -8.29 8.30 2.93
CA ILE A 226 -8.83 9.51 2.31
C ILE A 226 -8.44 10.76 3.13
N TYR A 227 -8.66 10.70 4.45
CA TYR A 227 -8.34 11.81 5.34
C TYR A 227 -6.86 12.22 5.27
N LEU A 228 -5.93 11.27 5.20
CA LEU A 228 -4.50 11.56 5.08
C LEU A 228 -4.17 12.29 3.76
N ILE A 229 -4.83 11.92 2.67
CA ILE A 229 -4.66 12.62 1.38
C ILE A 229 -5.22 14.04 1.43
N GLU A 230 -6.40 14.23 2.03
CA GLU A 230 -7.01 15.55 2.21
C GLU A 230 -6.15 16.46 3.09
N LEU A 231 -5.64 15.93 4.21
CA LEU A 231 -4.76 16.65 5.12
C LEU A 231 -3.51 17.18 4.40
N LYS A 232 -2.87 16.34 3.58
CA LYS A 232 -1.73 16.74 2.77
C LYS A 232 -2.08 17.87 1.80
N ASN A 233 -3.20 17.76 1.10
CA ASN A 233 -3.58 18.75 0.10
C ASN A 233 -3.91 20.10 0.73
N LYS A 234 -4.60 20.08 1.89
CA LYS A 234 -4.89 21.30 2.66
C LYS A 234 -3.61 22.02 3.09
N LYS A 235 -2.63 21.30 3.63
CA LYS A 235 -1.35 21.89 4.02
C LYS A 235 -0.64 22.58 2.86
N LYS A 236 -0.70 21.98 1.66
CA LYS A 236 -0.08 22.54 0.46
C LYS A 236 -0.77 23.82 -0.03
N ASP A 237 -2.10 23.91 0.11
CA ASP A 237 -2.84 25.11 -0.27
C ASP A 237 -2.57 26.26 0.70
N GLU A 238 -2.42 25.98 2.01
CA GLU A 238 -2.01 26.96 3.02
C GLU A 238 -0.58 27.50 2.75
N GLU A 239 0.37 26.62 2.37
CA GLU A 239 1.73 27.04 2.01
C GLU A 239 1.76 27.96 0.79
N LYS A 240 0.90 27.74 -0.21
CA LYS A 240 0.79 28.59 -1.38
C LYS A 240 0.21 29.96 -1.04
N THR A 241 -0.83 30.01 -0.21
CA THR A 241 -1.46 31.25 0.21
C THR A 241 -0.46 32.13 0.96
N ASN A 242 0.29 31.54 1.90
CA ASN A 242 1.30 32.29 2.66
C ASN A 242 2.46 32.83 1.80
N LEU A 243 2.76 32.21 0.65
CA LEU A 243 3.78 32.72 -0.28
C LEU A 243 3.28 33.93 -1.09
N ILE A 244 1.98 33.97 -1.40
CA ILE A 244 1.36 35.06 -2.14
C ILE A 244 1.24 36.33 -1.26
N ASP A 245 1.03 36.15 0.04
CA ASP A 245 0.89 37.27 1.00
C ASP A 245 2.24 37.92 1.35
N ILE A 246 3.37 37.39 0.88
CA ILE A 246 4.74 37.92 1.13
C ILE A 246 5.28 38.72 -0.08
N GLU A 247 4.67 38.60 -1.26
CA GLU A 247 5.00 39.40 -2.45
C GLU A 247 4.13 40.67 -2.52
#